data_47888597b8930eb9b5275bb8005097c4
#
_entry.id   47888597b8930eb9b5275bb8005097c4
#
_cell.length_a   1.000
_cell.length_b   1.000
_cell.length_c   1.000
_cell.angle_alpha   90.00
_cell.angle_beta   90.00
_cell.angle_gamma   90.00
#
_symmetry.space_group_name_H-M   'P 1'
#
loop_
_entity.id
_entity.type
_entity.pdbx_description
1 polymer ?
#
loop_
_entity_poly.entity_id
_entity_poly.type
_entity_poly.pdbx_seq_one_letter_code
_entity_poly.pdbx_strand_id
1 'polypeptide(L)'
;EHSWLEIYNDTFTLRNADNEDVWGKRPADAEQQIRDLLDRDYGCRVKCGIVGIGTAGEELGENAGVFSRDRAEGSSGIGAVFGWKNLKAVAVSGNKHVVVSNEKKTVAWNKKWVSYLREHPITGEQLPKLGALSIVGTPALTDGGNTAPAAETAKGCLSCPIKCVHAVE
;
A
#
# COMPACT_ATOMS: atom_id res chain seq x y z
N GLU A 1 0.54 -22.39 13.40
CA GLU A 1 1.48 -22.34 12.27
C GLU A 1 1.33 -21.00 11.58
N HIS A 2 2.43 -20.28 11.43
CA HIS A 2 2.43 -18.99 10.77
C HIS A 2 2.38 -19.17 9.25
N SER A 3 1.61 -18.34 8.57
CA SER A 3 1.38 -18.47 7.14
C SER A 3 1.34 -17.14 6.42
N TRP A 4 1.47 -17.18 5.12
CA TRP A 4 1.08 -16.11 4.22
C TRP A 4 0.26 -16.68 3.07
N LEU A 5 -0.66 -15.88 2.54
CA LEU A 5 -1.58 -16.31 1.49
C LEU A 5 -1.05 -15.86 0.14
N GLU A 6 -0.80 -16.81 -0.74
CA GLU A 6 -0.54 -16.58 -2.15
C GLU A 6 -1.82 -16.75 -2.95
N ILE A 7 -2.12 -15.76 -3.79
CA ILE A 7 -3.23 -15.80 -4.75
C ILE A 7 -2.64 -15.61 -6.14
N TYR A 8 -2.69 -16.64 -6.95
CA TYR A 8 -2.30 -16.58 -8.36
C TYR A 8 -3.49 -16.90 -9.26
N ASN A 9 -4.00 -15.88 -9.96
CA ASN A 9 -5.27 -15.96 -10.69
C ASN A 9 -6.41 -16.44 -9.78
N ASP A 10 -6.87 -17.69 -9.94
CA ASP A 10 -7.95 -18.30 -9.14
C ASP A 10 -7.43 -19.36 -8.16
N THR A 11 -6.12 -19.50 -8.04
CA THR A 11 -5.50 -20.45 -7.12
C THR A 11 -5.11 -19.76 -5.83
N PHE A 12 -5.47 -20.39 -4.72
CA PHE A 12 -5.19 -19.92 -3.36
C PHE A 12 -4.28 -20.93 -2.68
N THR A 13 -3.13 -20.49 -2.20
CA THR A 13 -2.16 -21.32 -1.50
C THR A 13 -1.77 -20.67 -0.19
N LEU A 14 -1.95 -21.39 0.92
CA LEU A 14 -1.35 -21.00 2.20
C LEU A 14 0.07 -21.54 2.25
N ARG A 15 1.04 -20.63 2.41
CA ARG A 15 2.46 -20.95 2.49
C ARG A 15 2.96 -20.77 3.91
N ASN A 16 3.90 -21.60 4.31
CA ASN A 16 4.48 -21.56 5.65
C ASN A 16 5.46 -20.38 5.78
N ALA A 17 5.10 -19.41 6.64
CA ALA A 17 5.88 -18.18 6.80
C ALA A 17 7.17 -18.38 7.61
N ASP A 18 7.23 -19.40 8.48
CA ASP A 18 8.42 -19.71 9.26
C ASP A 18 9.48 -20.38 8.36
N ASN A 19 9.09 -21.40 7.59
CA ASN A 19 9.99 -22.14 6.71
C ASN A 19 10.54 -21.30 5.56
N GLU A 20 9.81 -20.28 5.15
CA GLU A 20 10.19 -19.37 4.07
C GLU A 20 10.83 -18.07 4.57
N ASP A 21 11.10 -18.00 5.88
CA ASP A 21 11.77 -16.86 6.51
C ASP A 21 11.05 -15.53 6.23
N VAL A 22 9.72 -15.54 6.41
CA VAL A 22 8.84 -14.37 6.21
C VAL A 22 8.32 -13.84 7.54
N TRP A 23 8.02 -14.74 8.52
CA TRP A 23 7.59 -14.34 9.87
C TRP A 23 8.73 -13.69 10.64
N GLY A 24 8.42 -12.77 11.55
CA GLY A 24 9.40 -12.03 12.35
C GLY A 24 10.08 -10.87 11.61
N LYS A 25 9.87 -10.73 10.29
CA LYS A 25 10.49 -9.66 9.50
C LYS A 25 9.70 -8.35 9.55
N ARG A 26 10.42 -7.24 9.40
CA ARG A 26 9.80 -5.95 9.15
C ARG A 26 9.01 -5.97 7.83
N PRO A 27 7.99 -5.10 7.66
CA PRO A 27 7.11 -5.14 6.48
C PRO A 27 7.85 -5.13 5.15
N ALA A 28 8.84 -4.25 4.99
CA ALA A 28 9.60 -4.13 3.76
C ALA A 28 10.43 -5.38 3.45
N ASP A 29 11.06 -5.96 4.49
CA ASP A 29 11.91 -7.15 4.36
C ASP A 29 11.05 -8.39 4.05
N ALA A 30 9.88 -8.51 4.69
CA ALA A 30 8.92 -9.57 4.41
C ALA A 30 8.35 -9.48 2.99
N GLU A 31 8.01 -8.26 2.55
CA GLU A 31 7.53 -8.03 1.18
C GLU A 31 8.60 -8.41 0.15
N GLN A 32 9.86 -8.02 0.37
CA GLN A 32 10.95 -8.38 -0.54
C GLN A 32 11.16 -9.89 -0.57
N GLN A 33 11.17 -10.55 0.57
CA GLN A 33 11.30 -12.00 0.67
C GLN A 33 10.20 -12.72 -0.11
N ILE A 34 8.93 -12.28 0.03
CA ILE A 34 7.81 -12.86 -0.72
C ILE A 34 7.99 -12.64 -2.22
N ARG A 35 8.48 -11.47 -2.65
CA ARG A 35 8.76 -11.20 -4.07
C ARG A 35 9.81 -12.13 -4.62
N ASP A 36 10.90 -12.34 -3.89
CA ASP A 36 12.00 -13.22 -4.29
C ASP A 36 11.51 -14.67 -4.39
N LEU A 37 10.65 -15.12 -3.47
CA LEU A 37 10.02 -16.42 -3.52
C LEU A 37 9.14 -16.59 -4.76
N LEU A 38 8.29 -15.61 -5.07
CA LEU A 38 7.42 -15.65 -6.24
C LEU A 38 8.23 -15.58 -7.55
N ASP A 39 9.28 -14.77 -7.61
CA ASP A 39 10.16 -14.67 -8.77
C ASP A 39 10.91 -16.00 -9.00
N ARG A 40 11.34 -16.68 -7.94
CA ARG A 40 11.95 -18.00 -8.00
C ARG A 40 10.98 -19.06 -8.54
N ASP A 41 9.75 -19.06 -8.00
CA ASP A 41 8.77 -20.11 -8.28
C ASP A 41 8.13 -19.97 -9.67
N TYR A 42 7.98 -18.73 -10.15
CA TYR A 42 7.36 -18.43 -11.46
C TYR A 42 8.34 -17.97 -12.54
N GLY A 43 9.62 -17.85 -12.21
CA GLY A 43 10.72 -17.69 -13.20
C GLY A 43 10.81 -16.34 -13.89
N CYS A 44 10.14 -15.31 -13.40
CA CYS A 44 10.23 -13.95 -13.94
C CYS A 44 9.76 -12.95 -12.88
N ARG A 45 10.06 -11.67 -13.08
CA ARG A 45 9.56 -10.59 -12.21
C ARG A 45 8.04 -10.53 -12.24
N VAL A 46 7.42 -11.25 -11.33
CA VAL A 46 5.97 -11.31 -11.20
C VAL A 46 5.46 -9.96 -10.69
N LYS A 47 4.54 -9.35 -11.43
CA LYS A 47 3.82 -8.18 -10.93
C LYS A 47 2.87 -8.64 -9.84
N CYS A 48 3.23 -8.42 -8.58
CA CYS A 48 2.39 -8.77 -7.45
C CYS A 48 2.07 -7.54 -6.58
N GLY A 49 0.87 -7.51 -6.05
CA GLY A 49 0.48 -6.66 -4.94
C GLY A 49 0.64 -7.46 -3.64
N ILE A 50 1.31 -6.89 -2.66
CA ILE A 50 1.51 -7.54 -1.37
C ILE A 50 1.00 -6.59 -0.30
N VAL A 51 0.23 -7.11 0.64
CA VAL A 51 -0.14 -6.45 1.88
C VAL A 51 0.23 -7.36 3.04
N GLY A 52 0.86 -6.83 4.07
CA GLY A 52 1.32 -7.64 5.20
C GLY A 52 1.46 -6.84 6.47
N ILE A 53 1.86 -7.53 7.53
CA ILE A 53 2.06 -6.96 8.86
C ILE A 53 3.53 -6.95 9.24
N GLY A 54 3.88 -6.03 10.13
CA GLY A 54 5.15 -6.04 10.85
C GLY A 54 5.07 -6.81 12.16
N THR A 55 6.18 -6.78 12.90
CA THR A 55 6.29 -7.45 14.22
C THR A 55 5.24 -6.96 15.21
N ALA A 56 4.86 -5.68 15.18
CA ALA A 56 3.78 -5.17 16.02
C ALA A 56 2.43 -5.87 15.78
N GLY A 57 2.14 -6.27 14.53
CA GLY A 57 0.94 -7.05 14.22
C GLY A 57 1.08 -8.50 14.68
N GLU A 58 2.26 -9.10 14.52
CA GLU A 58 2.57 -10.44 15.02
C GLU A 58 2.39 -10.55 16.54
N GLU A 59 2.79 -9.50 17.26
CA GLU A 59 2.67 -9.37 18.72
C GLU A 59 1.30 -8.82 19.17
N LEU A 60 0.32 -8.78 18.27
CA LEU A 60 -1.06 -8.37 18.55
C LEU A 60 -1.20 -6.92 19.07
N GLY A 61 -0.31 -6.02 18.67
CA GLY A 61 -0.37 -4.62 19.06
C GLY A 61 -1.71 -3.97 18.66
N GLU A 62 -2.39 -3.31 19.58
CA GLU A 62 -3.74 -2.74 19.37
C GLU A 62 -3.84 -1.76 18.22
N ASN A 63 -2.75 -1.03 17.94
CA ASN A 63 -2.67 -0.05 16.84
C ASN A 63 -1.88 -0.56 15.64
N ALA A 64 -1.60 -1.86 15.57
CA ALA A 64 -0.86 -2.43 14.47
C ALA A 64 -1.60 -2.26 13.15
N GLY A 65 -0.90 -1.69 12.16
CA GLY A 65 -1.40 -1.51 10.81
C GLY A 65 -0.97 -2.62 9.86
N VAL A 66 -1.46 -2.55 8.65
CA VAL A 66 -0.98 -3.32 7.50
C VAL A 66 -0.17 -2.43 6.57
N PHE A 67 0.72 -3.02 5.83
CA PHE A 67 1.67 -2.31 4.97
C PHE A 67 1.64 -2.87 3.56
N SER A 68 1.83 -2.00 2.59
CA SER A 68 2.07 -2.36 1.21
C SER A 68 3.12 -1.41 0.64
N ARG A 69 4.29 -1.93 0.29
CA ARG A 69 5.48 -1.15 -0.04
C ARG A 69 5.83 -0.17 1.10
N ASP A 70 5.97 1.11 0.78
CA ASP A 70 6.25 2.20 1.70
C ASP A 70 4.96 2.85 2.28
N ARG A 71 3.81 2.18 2.16
CA ARG A 71 2.51 2.64 2.63
C ARG A 71 2.05 1.84 3.84
N ALA A 72 1.64 2.57 4.86
CA ALA A 72 0.96 2.02 6.02
C ALA A 72 -0.52 2.37 5.95
N GLU A 73 -1.36 1.40 6.21
CA GLU A 73 -2.80 1.57 6.29
C GLU A 73 -3.31 1.08 7.65
N GLY A 74 -4.27 1.82 8.18
CA GLY A 74 -5.05 1.37 9.33
C GLY A 74 -4.35 1.46 10.68
N SER A 75 -4.53 2.58 11.34
CA SER A 75 -4.28 2.73 12.78
C SER A 75 -5.36 2.08 13.65
N SER A 76 -6.19 1.22 13.10
CA SER A 76 -7.37 0.63 13.75
C SER A 76 -7.18 -0.83 14.18
N GLY A 77 -5.93 -1.28 14.30
CA GLY A 77 -5.63 -2.63 14.80
C GLY A 77 -5.85 -3.76 13.79
N ILE A 78 -6.03 -3.46 12.51
CA ILE A 78 -6.20 -4.51 11.48
C ILE A 78 -4.97 -5.42 11.40
N GLY A 79 -3.77 -4.91 11.69
CA GLY A 79 -2.55 -5.71 11.77
C GLY A 79 -2.60 -6.75 12.87
N ALA A 80 -3.21 -6.43 14.03
CA ALA A 80 -3.40 -7.41 15.10
C ALA A 80 -4.37 -8.54 14.71
N VAL A 81 -5.37 -8.23 13.85
CA VAL A 81 -6.27 -9.27 13.31
C VAL A 81 -5.52 -10.25 12.41
N PHE A 82 -4.58 -9.76 11.60
CA PHE A 82 -3.70 -10.61 10.81
C PHE A 82 -2.83 -11.49 11.73
N GLY A 83 -2.19 -10.89 12.75
CA GLY A 83 -1.37 -11.62 13.73
C GLY A 83 -2.17 -12.68 14.49
N TRP A 84 -3.38 -12.35 14.95
CA TRP A 84 -4.27 -13.30 15.62
C TRP A 84 -4.64 -14.50 14.74
N LYS A 85 -4.68 -14.30 13.42
CA LYS A 85 -4.89 -15.38 12.45
C LYS A 85 -3.60 -16.08 12.04
N ASN A 86 -2.46 -15.74 12.63
CA ASN A 86 -1.13 -16.19 12.19
C ASN A 86 -0.87 -15.92 10.69
N LEU A 87 -1.46 -14.87 10.14
CA LEU A 87 -1.34 -14.48 8.75
C LEU A 87 -0.36 -13.31 8.60
N LYS A 88 0.80 -13.57 8.04
CA LYS A 88 1.83 -12.55 7.82
C LYS A 88 1.48 -11.60 6.70
N ALA A 89 1.04 -12.14 5.57
CA ALA A 89 0.80 -11.36 4.37
C ALA A 89 -0.20 -12.04 3.43
N VAL A 90 -0.73 -11.23 2.52
CA VAL A 90 -1.46 -11.67 1.33
C VAL A 90 -0.74 -11.14 0.10
N ALA A 91 -0.31 -12.02 -0.78
CA ALA A 91 0.31 -11.69 -2.06
C ALA A 91 -0.61 -12.08 -3.20
N VAL A 92 -0.92 -11.13 -4.07
CA VAL A 92 -1.81 -11.33 -5.22
C VAL A 92 -1.05 -11.08 -6.50
N SER A 93 -1.06 -12.05 -7.38
CA SER A 93 -0.45 -11.96 -8.71
C SER A 93 -1.32 -12.66 -9.75
N GLY A 94 -1.01 -12.44 -11.02
CA GLY A 94 -1.71 -13.10 -12.11
C GLY A 94 -1.65 -12.32 -13.40
N ASN A 95 -2.25 -12.90 -14.43
CA ASN A 95 -2.34 -12.34 -15.78
C ASN A 95 -3.77 -12.03 -16.22
N LYS A 96 -4.76 -12.21 -15.33
CA LYS A 96 -6.15 -11.89 -15.61
C LYS A 96 -6.41 -10.39 -15.53
N HIS A 97 -7.25 -9.90 -16.41
CA HIS A 97 -7.75 -8.53 -16.36
C HIS A 97 -9.07 -8.46 -15.58
N VAL A 98 -9.27 -7.34 -14.89
CA VAL A 98 -10.56 -7.07 -14.23
C VAL A 98 -11.63 -6.90 -15.31
N VAL A 99 -12.64 -7.77 -15.26
CA VAL A 99 -13.79 -7.69 -16.16
C VAL A 99 -14.72 -6.59 -15.68
N VAL A 100 -14.96 -5.60 -16.53
CA VAL A 100 -15.91 -4.52 -16.26
C VAL A 100 -17.12 -4.64 -17.19
N SER A 101 -18.29 -4.22 -16.71
CA SER A 101 -19.54 -4.34 -17.48
C SER A 101 -19.52 -3.54 -18.80
N ASN A 102 -18.77 -2.46 -18.87
CA ASN A 102 -18.63 -1.65 -20.07
C ASN A 102 -17.29 -0.89 -20.06
N GLU A 103 -16.31 -1.42 -20.78
CA GLU A 103 -14.95 -0.83 -20.86
C GLU A 103 -14.94 0.61 -21.38
N LYS A 104 -15.69 0.91 -22.44
CA LYS A 104 -15.73 2.26 -23.05
C LYS A 104 -16.25 3.29 -22.03
N LYS A 105 -17.32 2.96 -21.32
CA LYS A 105 -17.88 3.83 -20.27
C LYS A 105 -16.90 3.98 -19.11
N THR A 106 -16.28 2.89 -18.66
CA THR A 106 -15.29 2.90 -17.56
C THR A 106 -14.11 3.78 -17.91
N VAL A 107 -13.54 3.64 -19.09
CA VAL A 107 -12.42 4.50 -19.56
C VAL A 107 -12.83 5.97 -19.65
N ALA A 108 -14.01 6.26 -20.20
CA ALA A 108 -14.51 7.63 -20.31
C ALA A 108 -14.72 8.28 -18.93
N TRP A 109 -15.33 7.56 -18.00
CA TRP A 109 -15.52 8.02 -16.62
C TRP A 109 -14.21 8.21 -15.88
N ASN A 110 -13.26 7.29 -16.01
CA ASN A 110 -11.93 7.42 -15.40
C ASN A 110 -11.21 8.69 -15.89
N LYS A 111 -11.24 8.95 -17.20
CA LYS A 111 -10.65 10.19 -17.76
C LYS A 111 -11.31 11.43 -17.18
N LYS A 112 -12.65 11.48 -17.15
CA LYS A 112 -13.41 12.60 -16.58
C LYS A 112 -13.11 12.79 -15.08
N TRP A 113 -13.03 11.70 -14.35
CA TRP A 113 -12.71 11.72 -12.91
C TRP A 113 -11.31 12.23 -12.63
N VAL A 114 -10.32 11.77 -13.40
CA VAL A 114 -8.93 12.25 -13.27
C VAL A 114 -8.83 13.75 -13.60
N SER A 115 -9.53 14.23 -14.63
CA SER A 115 -9.58 15.68 -14.96
C SER A 115 -10.18 16.46 -13.81
N TYR A 116 -11.34 16.03 -13.30
CA TYR A 116 -12.01 16.69 -12.17
C TYR A 116 -11.09 16.76 -10.92
N LEU A 117 -10.39 15.68 -10.57
CA LEU A 117 -9.47 15.67 -9.44
C LEU A 117 -8.28 16.62 -9.63
N ARG A 118 -7.77 16.76 -10.85
CA ARG A 118 -6.66 17.67 -11.16
C ARG A 118 -7.04 19.13 -11.20
N GLU A 119 -8.27 19.42 -11.57
CA GLU A 119 -8.81 20.78 -11.65
C GLU A 119 -9.32 21.29 -10.28
N HIS A 120 -9.60 20.38 -9.35
CA HIS A 120 -10.10 20.75 -8.04
C HIS A 120 -8.98 21.34 -7.16
N PRO A 121 -9.19 22.52 -6.51
CA PRO A 121 -8.12 23.24 -5.79
C PRO A 121 -7.42 22.39 -4.71
N ILE A 122 -8.18 21.58 -3.98
CA ILE A 122 -7.60 20.74 -2.91
C ILE A 122 -6.81 19.56 -3.50
N THR A 123 -7.42 18.78 -4.38
CA THR A 123 -6.82 17.53 -4.86
C THR A 123 -5.82 17.74 -6.00
N GLY A 124 -5.96 18.81 -6.78
CA GLY A 124 -5.06 19.13 -7.89
C GLY A 124 -3.92 20.08 -7.51
N GLU A 125 -4.06 20.85 -6.44
CA GLU A 125 -3.08 21.87 -6.07
C GLU A 125 -2.59 21.72 -4.62
N GLN A 126 -3.48 21.81 -3.63
CA GLN A 126 -3.09 21.83 -2.22
C GLN A 126 -2.42 20.54 -1.78
N LEU A 127 -3.05 19.40 -2.02
CA LEU A 127 -2.53 18.09 -1.63
C LEU A 127 -1.20 17.72 -2.31
N PRO A 128 -1.03 17.93 -3.62
CA PRO A 128 0.27 17.68 -4.27
C PRO A 128 1.41 18.55 -3.75
N LYS A 129 1.10 19.80 -3.35
CA LYS A 129 2.12 20.76 -2.88
C LYS A 129 2.44 20.62 -1.39
N LEU A 130 1.43 20.43 -0.56
CA LEU A 130 1.54 20.50 0.90
C LEU A 130 1.36 19.15 1.61
N GLY A 131 0.96 18.11 0.88
CA GLY A 131 0.69 16.79 1.45
C GLY A 131 -0.65 16.67 2.18
N ALA A 132 -0.97 15.47 2.62
CA ALA A 132 -2.23 15.14 3.28
C ALA A 132 -2.44 15.91 4.61
N LEU A 133 -1.36 16.23 5.31
CA LEU A 133 -1.44 16.97 6.59
C LEU A 133 -2.00 18.38 6.43
N SER A 134 -1.95 18.95 5.23
CA SER A 134 -2.51 20.28 4.96
C SER A 134 -4.02 20.38 5.15
N ILE A 135 -4.74 19.27 5.18
CA ILE A 135 -6.20 19.25 5.41
C ILE A 135 -6.53 19.34 6.90
N VAL A 136 -5.61 18.94 7.77
CA VAL A 136 -5.88 18.80 9.22
C VAL A 136 -5.77 20.15 9.96
N GLY A 137 -5.45 21.24 9.25
CA GLY A 137 -5.47 22.59 9.81
C GLY A 137 -4.55 22.79 11.02
N THR A 138 -3.38 22.16 11.02
CA THR A 138 -2.41 22.39 12.10
C THR A 138 -1.89 23.83 12.02
N PRO A 139 -1.92 24.63 13.11
CA PRO A 139 -1.40 26.01 13.14
C PRO A 139 0.04 26.13 12.63
N ALA A 140 0.83 25.08 12.75
CA ALA A 140 2.21 25.01 12.26
C ALA A 140 2.35 25.15 10.74
N LEU A 141 1.27 24.90 9.98
CA LEU A 141 1.26 25.05 8.51
C LEU A 141 0.70 26.42 8.06
N THR A 142 0.00 27.12 8.94
CA THR A 142 -0.65 28.42 8.63
C THR A 142 0.19 29.62 9.03
N ASP A 143 1.18 29.43 9.90
CA ASP A 143 1.92 30.52 10.54
C ASP A 143 3.24 30.88 9.83
N GLY A 144 3.31 30.76 8.51
CA GLY A 144 4.46 31.21 7.71
C GLY A 144 5.82 30.64 8.13
N GLY A 145 5.83 29.77 9.10
CA GLY A 145 7.01 29.07 9.59
C GLY A 145 7.40 27.98 8.59
N ASN A 146 8.56 28.14 8.03
CA ASN A 146 9.25 27.31 7.06
C ASN A 146 9.59 25.90 7.64
N THR A 147 8.60 25.20 8.18
CA THR A 147 8.76 23.90 8.86
C THR A 147 8.20 22.72 8.08
N ALA A 148 7.68 22.94 6.89
CA ALA A 148 7.54 21.81 5.98
C ALA A 148 8.95 21.39 5.54
N PRO A 149 9.43 20.19 5.90
CA PRO A 149 10.67 19.71 5.33
C PRO A 149 10.55 19.83 3.83
N ALA A 150 11.59 20.29 3.16
CA ALA A 150 11.62 20.39 1.70
C ALA A 150 11.37 18.98 1.16
N ALA A 151 10.14 18.73 0.75
CA ALA A 151 9.76 17.45 0.20
C ALA A 151 10.36 17.39 -1.21
N GLU A 152 11.44 16.69 -1.37
CA GLU A 152 12.14 16.58 -2.66
C GLU A 152 11.30 15.92 -3.73
N THR A 153 10.34 15.05 -3.36
CA THR A 153 9.46 14.40 -4.34
C THR A 153 8.07 14.08 -3.78
N ALA A 154 7.04 14.57 -4.45
CA ALA A 154 5.66 14.14 -4.20
C ALA A 154 5.49 12.69 -4.71
N LYS A 155 5.25 11.74 -3.80
CA LYS A 155 4.97 10.35 -4.14
C LYS A 155 3.47 10.09 -4.13
N GLY A 156 2.96 9.42 -5.15
CA GLY A 156 1.57 8.98 -5.22
C GLY A 156 1.43 7.49 -4.96
N CYS A 157 0.25 7.06 -4.50
CA CYS A 157 -0.13 5.65 -4.56
C CYS A 157 -0.22 5.21 -6.02
N LEU A 158 -0.14 3.90 -6.28
CA LEU A 158 -0.22 3.36 -7.64
C LEU A 158 -1.49 3.87 -8.34
N SER A 159 -1.31 4.48 -9.51
CA SER A 159 -2.39 5.05 -10.33
C SER A 159 -3.19 6.20 -9.70
N CYS A 160 -2.76 6.75 -8.56
CA CYS A 160 -3.43 7.89 -7.96
C CYS A 160 -3.00 9.21 -8.65
N PRO A 161 -3.93 10.06 -9.12
CA PRO A 161 -3.60 11.32 -9.76
C PRO A 161 -3.21 12.43 -8.77
N ILE A 162 -3.49 12.26 -7.47
CA ILE A 162 -3.39 13.33 -6.45
C ILE A 162 -1.95 13.51 -5.94
N LYS A 163 -1.20 12.41 -5.72
CA LYS A 163 0.19 12.45 -5.21
C LYS A 163 0.35 13.22 -3.89
N CYS A 164 -0.48 12.90 -2.89
CA CYS A 164 -0.56 13.63 -1.62
C CYS A 164 0.46 13.23 -0.56
N VAL A 165 1.41 12.35 -0.86
CA VAL A 165 2.45 11.90 0.07
C VAL A 165 3.79 12.47 -0.36
N HIS A 166 4.48 13.05 0.61
CA HIS A 166 5.83 13.58 0.44
C HIS A 166 6.80 12.67 1.18
N ALA A 167 7.86 12.24 0.49
CA ALA A 167 8.95 11.53 1.11
C ALA A 167 9.98 12.55 1.61
N VAL A 168 10.42 12.37 2.84
CA VAL A 168 11.56 13.06 3.43
C VAL A 168 12.71 12.05 3.40
N GLU A 169 13.81 12.39 2.77
CA GLU A 169 15.05 11.61 2.82
C GLU A 169 15.88 11.98 4.05
#